data_cc34d6aa9b1b3d0f3c637230c7cb73a7
#
_entry.id   cc34d6aa9b1b3d0f3c637230c7cb73a7
#
_cell.length_a   1.000
_cell.length_b   1.000
_cell.length_c   1.000
_cell.angle_alpha   90.00
_cell.angle_beta   90.00
_cell.angle_gamma   90.00
#
_symmetry.space_group_name_H-M   'P 1'
#
loop_
_entity.id
_entity.type
_entity.pdbx_description
1 polymer ?
#
loop_
_entity_poly.entity_id
_entity_poly.type
_entity_poly.pdbx_seq_one_letter_code
_entity_poly.pdbx_strand_id
1 'polypeptide(L)'
;MAFDVTNLVACIFIVYGLFGIFQSSTLKGRGISVFVIVAAIAFLYVKSEQLGTSVVDVEAPIFQQFNPCYVVALTPVSVALFSWLGRKGLEPSSPKKIGLGMLVAASAFCLMAAGSVGLALPVDQAAAIKAGEEVARVDANWLISTYLVLTFAELLLSPIGISFVSKVAPPKYAGLMMGLWFAATAIGNQLVMIPGLMWGANVNLVVIWSVLAGICLVSALFIFAILKKLEKVA
;
A
#
# COMPACT_ATOMS: atom_id res chain seq x y z
N MET A 1 -1.68 12.90 17.73
CA MET A 1 -2.65 13.23 16.69
C MET A 1 -3.60 12.04 16.61
N ALA A 2 -4.86 12.20 16.96
CA ALA A 2 -5.84 11.12 16.82
C ALA A 2 -6.03 10.84 15.31
N PHE A 3 -5.67 9.65 14.87
CA PHE A 3 -5.91 9.22 13.50
C PHE A 3 -7.39 8.90 13.33
N ASP A 4 -8.08 9.75 12.58
CA ASP A 4 -9.46 9.57 12.17
C ASP A 4 -9.50 9.55 10.63
N VAL A 5 -10.44 8.78 10.06
CA VAL A 5 -10.66 8.70 8.61
C VAL A 5 -10.83 10.08 7.98
N THR A 6 -11.48 11.01 8.67
CA THR A 6 -11.68 12.40 8.19
C THR A 6 -10.35 13.17 8.09
N ASN A 7 -9.37 12.91 8.97
CA ASN A 7 -8.04 13.51 8.89
C ASN A 7 -7.27 12.99 7.67
N LEU A 8 -7.41 11.68 7.37
CA LEU A 8 -6.83 11.10 6.16
C LEU A 8 -7.43 11.69 4.89
N VAL A 9 -8.76 11.86 4.86
CA VAL A 9 -9.44 12.51 3.73
C VAL A 9 -8.95 13.94 3.54
N ALA A 10 -8.77 14.70 4.61
CA ALA A 10 -8.20 16.05 4.53
C ALA A 10 -6.76 16.04 3.98
N CYS A 11 -5.92 15.10 4.40
CA CYS A 11 -4.57 14.93 3.85
C CYS A 11 -4.59 14.60 2.34
N ILE A 12 -5.54 13.77 1.90
CA ILE A 12 -5.74 13.48 0.47
C ILE A 12 -6.08 14.77 -0.30
N PHE A 13 -6.99 15.59 0.20
CA PHE A 13 -7.33 16.88 -0.44
C PHE A 13 -6.12 17.81 -0.52
N ILE A 14 -5.24 17.83 0.49
CA ILE A 14 -3.98 18.60 0.44
C ILE A 14 -3.09 18.09 -0.70
N VAL A 15 -2.89 16.77 -0.80
CA VAL A 15 -2.06 16.17 -1.86
C VAL A 15 -2.62 16.48 -3.23
N TYR A 16 -3.92 16.26 -3.46
CA TYR A 16 -4.56 16.56 -4.75
C TYR A 16 -4.56 18.06 -5.06
N GLY A 17 -4.73 18.91 -4.06
CA GLY A 17 -4.63 20.36 -4.21
C GLY A 17 -3.23 20.78 -4.65
N LEU A 18 -2.17 20.23 -4.05
CA LEU A 18 -0.79 20.48 -4.47
C LEU A 18 -0.58 20.06 -5.92
N PHE A 19 -1.01 18.86 -6.32
CA PHE A 19 -0.94 18.44 -7.73
C PHE A 19 -1.74 19.36 -8.65
N GLY A 20 -2.93 19.78 -8.24
CA GLY A 20 -3.77 20.69 -9.01
C GLY A 20 -3.11 22.03 -9.28
N ILE A 21 -2.30 22.58 -8.35
CA ILE A 21 -1.52 23.80 -8.56
C ILE A 21 -0.50 23.61 -9.70
N PHE A 22 0.22 22.48 -9.72
CA PHE A 22 1.25 22.20 -10.71
C PHE A 22 0.68 21.80 -12.08
N GLN A 23 -0.44 21.09 -12.09
CA GLN A 23 -1.05 20.55 -13.31
C GLN A 23 -2.00 21.53 -13.99
N SER A 24 -2.60 22.47 -13.25
CA SER A 24 -3.54 23.44 -13.83
C SER A 24 -2.85 24.50 -14.67
N SER A 25 -3.29 24.60 -15.93
CA SER A 25 -2.87 25.67 -16.85
C SER A 25 -3.61 27.00 -16.63
N THR A 26 -4.72 26.98 -15.88
CA THR A 26 -5.59 28.14 -15.67
C THR A 26 -5.42 28.74 -14.28
N LEU A 27 -5.46 30.09 -14.20
CA LEU A 27 -5.37 30.81 -12.92
C LEU A 27 -6.53 30.42 -11.96
N LYS A 28 -7.74 30.20 -12.51
CA LYS A 28 -8.91 29.74 -11.76
C LYS A 28 -8.70 28.36 -11.15
N GLY A 29 -8.12 27.41 -11.92
CA GLY A 29 -7.84 26.06 -11.42
C GLY A 29 -6.81 26.06 -10.29
N ARG A 30 -5.75 26.88 -10.41
CA ARG A 30 -4.78 27.06 -9.31
C ARG A 30 -5.43 27.67 -8.07
N GLY A 31 -6.31 28.67 -8.24
CA GLY A 31 -7.04 29.28 -7.13
C GLY A 31 -7.92 28.27 -6.39
N ILE A 32 -8.65 27.41 -7.10
CA ILE A 32 -9.45 26.33 -6.50
C ILE A 32 -8.56 25.37 -5.72
N SER A 33 -7.42 24.98 -6.28
CA SER A 33 -6.49 24.07 -5.63
C SER A 33 -5.92 24.65 -4.32
N VAL A 34 -5.54 25.93 -4.33
CA VAL A 34 -5.11 26.65 -3.11
C VAL A 34 -6.23 26.71 -2.08
N PHE A 35 -7.45 27.01 -2.50
CA PHE A 35 -8.62 27.05 -1.60
C PHE A 35 -8.86 25.69 -0.93
N VAL A 36 -8.79 24.60 -1.71
CA VAL A 36 -8.94 23.22 -1.18
C VAL A 36 -7.89 22.90 -0.13
N ILE A 37 -6.61 23.27 -0.39
CA ILE A 37 -5.52 23.07 0.58
C ILE A 37 -5.79 23.86 1.87
N VAL A 38 -6.10 25.14 1.75
CA VAL A 38 -6.37 26.00 2.92
C VAL A 38 -7.55 25.49 3.72
N ALA A 39 -8.63 25.09 3.05
CA ALA A 39 -9.82 24.53 3.71
C ALA A 39 -9.48 23.21 4.44
N ALA A 40 -8.68 22.32 3.83
CA ALA A 40 -8.27 21.07 4.46
C ALA A 40 -7.35 21.30 5.66
N ILE A 41 -6.40 22.24 5.58
CA ILE A 41 -5.53 22.62 6.72
C ILE A 41 -6.36 23.25 7.83
N ALA A 42 -7.27 24.15 7.52
CA ALA A 42 -8.16 24.78 8.52
C ALA A 42 -9.03 23.72 9.22
N PHE A 43 -9.57 22.75 8.46
CA PHE A 43 -10.33 21.63 9.03
C PHE A 43 -9.48 20.81 10.01
N LEU A 44 -8.24 20.46 9.63
CA LEU A 44 -7.32 19.71 10.50
C LEU A 44 -6.98 20.49 11.76
N TYR A 45 -6.78 21.82 11.64
CA TYR A 45 -6.46 22.69 12.76
C TYR A 45 -7.64 22.76 13.76
N VAL A 46 -8.84 23.06 13.29
CA VAL A 46 -10.04 23.14 14.14
C VAL A 46 -10.30 21.80 14.84
N LYS A 47 -10.14 20.70 14.11
CA LYS A 47 -10.33 19.37 14.68
C LYS A 47 -9.27 19.01 15.70
N SER A 48 -8.02 19.43 15.52
CA SER A 48 -6.95 19.20 16.50
C SER A 48 -7.20 19.93 17.82
N GLU A 49 -7.81 21.10 17.78
CA GLU A 49 -8.20 21.84 19.00
C GLU A 49 -9.38 21.17 19.73
N GLN A 50 -10.35 20.62 18.98
CA GLN A 50 -11.54 19.98 19.56
C GLN A 50 -11.23 18.62 20.23
N LEU A 51 -10.26 17.87 19.70
CA LEU A 51 -9.94 16.52 20.20
C LEU A 51 -9.05 16.51 21.46
N GLY A 52 -8.36 17.62 21.79
CA GLY A 52 -7.48 17.70 22.94
C GLY A 52 -6.43 16.56 22.94
N THR A 53 -5.91 16.21 24.12
CA THR A 53 -4.94 15.12 24.35
C THR A 53 -5.61 13.76 24.65
N SER A 54 -6.88 13.56 24.28
CA SER A 54 -7.54 12.29 24.52
C SER A 54 -6.92 11.18 23.68
N VAL A 55 -6.44 10.13 24.34
CA VAL A 55 -6.03 8.89 23.69
C VAL A 55 -7.29 8.22 23.18
N VAL A 56 -7.47 8.16 21.87
CA VAL A 56 -8.59 7.46 21.25
C VAL A 56 -8.13 6.02 20.98
N ASP A 57 -8.81 5.06 21.58
CA ASP A 57 -8.63 3.65 21.23
C ASP A 57 -9.12 3.43 19.80
N VAL A 58 -8.20 3.07 18.91
CA VAL A 58 -8.49 2.82 17.50
C VAL A 58 -8.63 1.31 17.29
N GLU A 59 -9.81 0.87 16.88
CA GLU A 59 -10.07 -0.53 16.57
C GLU A 59 -9.23 -1.00 15.37
N ALA A 60 -8.74 -2.24 15.42
CA ALA A 60 -7.90 -2.85 14.39
C ALA A 60 -8.47 -2.75 12.95
N PRO A 61 -9.80 -2.88 12.69
CA PRO A 61 -10.36 -2.72 11.35
C PRO A 61 -10.16 -1.34 10.74
N ILE A 62 -10.02 -0.29 11.55
CA ILE A 62 -9.81 1.08 11.06
C ILE A 62 -8.47 1.20 10.34
N PHE A 63 -7.46 0.45 10.77
CA PHE A 63 -6.15 0.47 10.10
C PHE A 63 -6.20 -0.02 8.65
N GLN A 64 -7.16 -0.87 8.28
CA GLN A 64 -7.35 -1.31 6.89
C GLN A 64 -7.75 -0.16 5.97
N GLN A 65 -8.35 0.91 6.48
CA GLN A 65 -8.73 2.08 5.70
C GLN A 65 -7.53 2.91 5.23
N PHE A 66 -6.35 2.72 5.82
CA PHE A 66 -5.13 3.39 5.36
C PHE A 66 -4.76 2.99 3.93
N ASN A 67 -4.95 1.72 3.54
CA ASN A 67 -4.63 1.28 2.20
C ASN A 67 -5.46 2.03 1.13
N PRO A 68 -6.81 2.02 1.11
CA PRO A 68 -7.58 2.79 0.14
C PRO A 68 -7.25 4.28 0.14
N CYS A 69 -7.04 4.88 1.31
CA CYS A 69 -6.64 6.27 1.44
C CYS A 69 -5.30 6.55 0.76
N TYR A 70 -4.31 5.69 0.99
CA TYR A 70 -3.01 5.83 0.36
C TYR A 70 -3.05 5.55 -1.14
N VAL A 71 -3.86 4.59 -1.61
CA VAL A 71 -4.06 4.37 -3.05
C VAL A 71 -4.51 5.66 -3.73
N VAL A 72 -5.53 6.32 -3.16
CA VAL A 72 -6.04 7.58 -3.70
C VAL A 72 -4.98 8.69 -3.62
N ALA A 73 -4.29 8.84 -2.49
CA ALA A 73 -3.29 9.89 -2.28
C ALA A 73 -2.02 9.68 -3.14
N LEU A 74 -1.53 8.45 -3.28
CA LEU A 74 -0.29 8.16 -3.97
C LEU A 74 -0.45 7.95 -5.49
N THR A 75 -1.66 7.71 -6.00
CA THR A 75 -1.91 7.55 -7.43
C THR A 75 -1.37 8.74 -8.24
N PRO A 76 -1.71 10.02 -7.94
CA PRO A 76 -1.17 11.14 -8.69
C PRO A 76 0.36 11.27 -8.54
N VAL A 77 0.91 10.92 -7.38
CA VAL A 77 2.37 10.91 -7.14
C VAL A 77 3.05 9.89 -8.05
N SER A 78 2.51 8.67 -8.10
CA SER A 78 3.01 7.59 -8.95
C SER A 78 2.94 7.96 -10.43
N VAL A 79 1.81 8.50 -10.89
CA VAL A 79 1.64 8.96 -12.28
C VAL A 79 2.63 10.07 -12.62
N ALA A 80 2.82 11.04 -11.74
CA ALA A 80 3.77 12.13 -11.95
C ALA A 80 5.22 11.63 -12.01
N LEU A 81 5.57 10.69 -11.12
CA LEU A 81 6.90 10.06 -11.08
C LEU A 81 7.21 9.34 -12.39
N PHE A 82 6.29 8.47 -12.87
CA PHE A 82 6.51 7.74 -14.12
C PHE A 82 6.49 8.65 -15.34
N SER A 83 5.62 9.67 -15.38
CA SER A 83 5.63 10.66 -16.44
C SER A 83 6.94 11.47 -16.48
N TRP A 84 7.52 11.77 -15.32
CA TRP A 84 8.82 12.43 -15.23
C TRP A 84 9.96 11.52 -15.69
N LEU A 85 9.96 10.23 -15.28
CA LEU A 85 10.92 9.22 -15.74
C LEU A 85 10.80 9.00 -17.25
N GLY A 86 9.58 8.94 -17.79
CA GLY A 86 9.32 8.79 -19.22
C GLY A 86 9.88 9.94 -20.04
N ARG A 87 9.71 11.19 -19.56
CA ARG A 87 10.31 12.37 -20.21
C ARG A 87 11.85 12.33 -20.25
N LYS A 88 12.48 11.63 -19.31
CA LYS A 88 13.95 11.44 -19.27
C LYS A 88 14.42 10.18 -20.01
N GLY A 89 13.51 9.38 -20.58
CA GLY A 89 13.85 8.10 -21.20
C GLY A 89 14.32 7.02 -20.22
N LEU A 90 14.04 7.21 -18.92
CA LEU A 90 14.45 6.30 -17.83
C LEU A 90 13.29 5.46 -17.30
N GLU A 91 12.13 5.52 -17.94
CA GLU A 91 10.95 4.79 -17.49
C GLU A 91 11.17 3.28 -17.61
N PRO A 92 11.03 2.51 -16.52
CA PRO A 92 11.17 1.06 -16.58
C PRO A 92 10.04 0.44 -17.39
N SER A 93 10.31 -0.68 -18.08
CA SER A 93 9.27 -1.47 -18.75
C SER A 93 8.21 -1.97 -17.75
N SER A 94 6.99 -2.26 -18.26
CA SER A 94 5.90 -2.74 -17.40
C SER A 94 6.29 -3.97 -16.57
N PRO A 95 6.94 -5.00 -17.12
CA PRO A 95 7.42 -6.14 -16.31
C PRO A 95 8.46 -5.73 -15.24
N LYS A 96 9.34 -4.77 -15.54
CA LYS A 96 10.30 -4.24 -14.54
C LYS A 96 9.58 -3.55 -13.39
N LYS A 97 8.56 -2.75 -13.67
CA LYS A 97 7.76 -2.08 -12.63
C LYS A 97 7.06 -3.10 -11.73
N ILE A 98 6.52 -4.19 -12.30
CA ILE A 98 5.91 -5.28 -11.53
C ILE A 98 6.95 -5.94 -10.61
N GLY A 99 8.13 -6.28 -11.13
CA GLY A 99 9.22 -6.86 -10.34
C GLY A 99 9.69 -5.92 -9.22
N LEU A 100 9.83 -4.62 -9.49
CA LEU A 100 10.13 -3.60 -8.49
C LEU A 100 9.04 -3.49 -7.42
N GLY A 101 7.76 -3.55 -7.82
CA GLY A 101 6.63 -3.57 -6.89
C GLY A 101 6.72 -4.73 -5.90
N MET A 102 7.09 -5.93 -6.37
CA MET A 102 7.30 -7.10 -5.50
C MET A 102 8.48 -6.91 -4.53
N LEU A 103 9.58 -6.26 -4.94
CA LEU A 103 10.68 -5.93 -4.05
C LEU A 103 10.28 -4.90 -2.98
N VAL A 104 9.49 -3.90 -3.36
CA VAL A 104 8.94 -2.92 -2.42
C VAL A 104 8.00 -3.60 -1.43
N ALA A 105 7.14 -4.53 -1.88
CA ALA A 105 6.29 -5.32 -0.98
C ALA A 105 7.12 -6.17 0.00
N ALA A 106 8.18 -6.81 -0.49
CA ALA A 106 9.10 -7.55 0.38
C ALA A 106 9.72 -6.65 1.46
N SER A 107 10.12 -5.42 1.12
CA SER A 107 10.67 -4.47 2.09
C SER A 107 9.64 -4.07 3.16
N ALA A 108 8.35 -3.95 2.80
CA ALA A 108 7.28 -3.67 3.76
C ALA A 108 7.10 -4.82 4.75
N PHE A 109 7.15 -6.08 4.29
CA PHE A 109 7.10 -7.23 5.19
C PHE A 109 8.35 -7.37 6.04
N CYS A 110 9.53 -7.01 5.53
CA CYS A 110 10.74 -6.91 6.36
C CYS A 110 10.60 -5.84 7.44
N LEU A 111 9.97 -4.71 7.13
CA LEU A 111 9.64 -3.68 8.11
C LEU A 111 8.76 -4.24 9.22
N MET A 112 7.69 -4.98 8.87
CA MET A 112 6.83 -5.64 9.85
C MET A 112 7.57 -6.69 10.69
N ALA A 113 8.45 -7.48 10.06
CA ALA A 113 9.28 -8.45 10.78
C ALA A 113 10.18 -7.76 11.81
N ALA A 114 10.82 -6.64 11.42
CA ALA A 114 11.66 -5.86 12.33
C ALA A 114 10.86 -5.26 13.51
N GLY A 115 9.66 -4.74 13.25
CA GLY A 115 8.78 -4.21 14.31
C GLY A 115 8.20 -5.29 15.23
N SER A 116 8.23 -6.54 14.81
CA SER A 116 7.74 -7.68 15.59
C SER A 116 8.79 -8.34 16.47
N VAL A 117 10.04 -7.86 16.42
CA VAL A 117 11.14 -8.41 17.23
C VAL A 117 10.87 -8.12 18.70
N GLY A 118 10.94 -9.16 19.52
CA GLY A 118 10.71 -9.04 20.99
C GLY A 118 9.25 -9.07 21.42
N LEU A 119 8.30 -9.20 20.48
CA LEU A 119 6.90 -9.41 20.85
C LEU A 119 6.65 -10.88 21.29
N ALA A 120 5.75 -11.05 22.25
CA ALA A 120 5.27 -12.37 22.64
C ALA A 120 4.53 -13.06 21.47
N LEU A 121 4.36 -14.37 21.57
CA LEU A 121 3.64 -15.15 20.58
C LEU A 121 2.15 -14.72 20.49
N PRO A 122 1.49 -14.81 19.33
CA PRO A 122 0.14 -14.27 19.14
C PRO A 122 -0.90 -14.78 20.13
N VAL A 123 -0.87 -16.08 20.43
CA VAL A 123 -1.83 -16.70 21.37
C VAL A 123 -1.53 -16.27 22.81
N ASP A 124 -0.26 -16.16 23.18
CA ASP A 124 0.17 -15.72 24.50
C ASP A 124 -0.20 -14.26 24.74
N GLN A 125 -0.02 -13.38 23.72
CA GLN A 125 -0.49 -12.01 23.78
C GLN A 125 -2.01 -11.93 24.00
N ALA A 126 -2.78 -12.74 23.26
CA ALA A 126 -4.24 -12.77 23.39
C ALA A 126 -4.68 -13.27 24.77
N ALA A 127 -3.96 -14.22 25.35
CA ALA A 127 -4.21 -14.72 26.70
C ALA A 127 -3.89 -13.66 27.78
N ALA A 128 -2.74 -13.00 27.66
CA ALA A 128 -2.31 -11.94 28.59
C ALA A 128 -3.28 -10.74 28.58
N ILE A 129 -3.74 -10.31 27.38
CA ILE A 129 -4.75 -9.24 27.24
C ILE A 129 -6.07 -9.64 27.94
N LYS A 130 -6.51 -10.90 27.81
CA LYS A 130 -7.72 -11.40 28.49
C LYS A 130 -7.56 -11.47 30.01
N ALA A 131 -6.34 -11.70 30.48
CA ALA A 131 -6.01 -11.70 31.91
C ALA A 131 -5.86 -10.28 32.49
N GLY A 132 -5.92 -9.22 31.66
CA GLY A 132 -5.73 -7.83 32.08
C GLY A 132 -4.26 -7.45 32.31
N GLU A 133 -3.33 -8.24 31.78
CA GLU A 133 -1.90 -7.98 31.86
C GLU A 133 -1.46 -6.97 30.80
N GLU A 134 -0.46 -6.13 31.13
CA GLU A 134 0.16 -5.24 30.15
C GLU A 134 1.02 -6.05 29.16
N VAL A 135 0.73 -5.92 27.87
CA VAL A 135 1.46 -6.58 26.79
C VAL A 135 2.30 -5.56 26.04
N ALA A 136 3.52 -5.94 25.69
CA ALA A 136 4.36 -5.13 24.80
C ALA A 136 3.63 -4.90 23.47
N ARG A 137 3.41 -3.63 23.12
CA ARG A 137 2.72 -3.20 21.90
C ARG A 137 3.70 -2.44 20.99
N VAL A 138 3.51 -2.58 19.71
CA VAL A 138 4.23 -1.77 18.71
C VAL A 138 3.47 -0.47 18.48
N ASP A 139 4.18 0.61 18.22
CA ASP A 139 3.58 1.90 17.87
C ASP A 139 2.74 1.74 16.57
N ALA A 140 1.56 2.33 16.58
CA ALA A 140 0.65 2.37 15.42
C ALA A 140 1.33 2.93 14.16
N ASN A 141 2.28 3.86 14.31
CA ASN A 141 3.04 4.43 13.20
C ASN A 141 3.82 3.37 12.39
N TRP A 142 4.20 2.27 13.01
CA TRP A 142 4.87 1.16 12.33
C TRP A 142 3.96 0.49 11.30
N LEU A 143 2.73 0.21 11.71
CA LEU A 143 1.70 -0.37 10.84
C LEU A 143 1.29 0.61 9.73
N ILE A 144 1.11 1.88 10.07
CA ILE A 144 0.77 2.95 9.12
C ILE A 144 1.86 3.10 8.06
N SER A 145 3.14 3.10 8.46
CA SER A 145 4.28 3.14 7.54
C SER A 145 4.35 1.92 6.63
N THR A 146 4.03 0.75 7.16
CA THR A 146 3.96 -0.49 6.38
C THR A 146 2.86 -0.42 5.32
N TYR A 147 1.66 0.08 5.67
CA TYR A 147 0.59 0.31 4.69
C TYR A 147 1.02 1.29 3.59
N LEU A 148 1.75 2.35 3.93
CA LEU A 148 2.28 3.29 2.94
C LEU A 148 3.18 2.58 1.92
N VAL A 149 4.13 1.78 2.39
CA VAL A 149 5.07 1.05 1.51
C VAL A 149 4.34 -0.02 0.69
N LEU A 150 3.41 -0.77 1.30
CA LEU A 150 2.59 -1.77 0.60
C LEU A 150 1.71 -1.14 -0.47
N THR A 151 1.10 0.00 -0.19
CA THR A 151 0.28 0.71 -1.18
C THR A 151 1.11 1.19 -2.35
N PHE A 152 2.33 1.66 -2.12
CA PHE A 152 3.22 2.02 -3.21
C PHE A 152 3.60 0.81 -4.06
N ALA A 153 3.85 -0.34 -3.44
CA ALA A 153 4.06 -1.61 -4.14
C ALA A 153 2.83 -2.02 -4.97
N GLU A 154 1.63 -1.87 -4.42
CA GLU A 154 0.37 -2.17 -5.09
C GLU A 154 0.15 -1.31 -6.34
N LEU A 155 0.46 -0.01 -6.27
CA LEU A 155 0.38 0.90 -7.42
C LEU A 155 1.36 0.52 -8.54
N LEU A 156 2.50 -0.09 -8.20
CA LEU A 156 3.45 -0.62 -9.17
C LEU A 156 3.01 -1.94 -9.79
N LEU A 157 2.14 -2.69 -9.14
CA LEU A 157 1.78 -4.05 -9.51
C LEU A 157 0.41 -4.11 -10.18
N SER A 158 -0.64 -3.64 -9.51
CA SER A 158 -2.03 -3.89 -9.92
C SER A 158 -2.42 -3.16 -11.21
N PRO A 159 -2.33 -1.82 -11.33
CA PRO A 159 -2.74 -1.11 -12.54
C PRO A 159 -1.82 -1.42 -13.73
N ILE A 160 -0.52 -1.59 -13.46
CA ILE A 160 0.47 -1.89 -14.50
C ILE A 160 0.29 -3.32 -15.00
N GLY A 161 0.02 -4.28 -14.11
CA GLY A 161 -0.23 -5.67 -14.47
C GLY A 161 -1.47 -5.83 -15.35
N ILE A 162 -2.58 -5.20 -14.98
CA ILE A 162 -3.83 -5.19 -15.78
C ILE A 162 -3.56 -4.57 -17.17
N SER A 163 -2.87 -3.43 -17.21
CA SER A 163 -2.51 -2.76 -18.47
C SER A 163 -1.59 -3.63 -19.33
N PHE A 164 -0.62 -4.30 -18.72
CA PHE A 164 0.30 -5.19 -19.41
C PHE A 164 -0.45 -6.39 -20.04
N VAL A 165 -1.27 -7.09 -19.25
CA VAL A 165 -2.05 -8.23 -19.74
C VAL A 165 -2.97 -7.83 -20.88
N SER A 166 -3.65 -6.68 -20.79
CA SER A 166 -4.56 -6.21 -21.83
C SER A 166 -3.84 -5.85 -23.14
N LYS A 167 -2.58 -5.38 -23.07
CA LYS A 167 -1.77 -5.02 -24.25
C LYS A 167 -1.19 -6.25 -24.95
N VAL A 168 -0.76 -7.26 -24.18
CA VAL A 168 -0.07 -8.45 -24.68
C VAL A 168 -1.06 -9.51 -25.16
N ALA A 169 -2.30 -9.49 -24.67
CA ALA A 169 -3.31 -10.46 -25.02
C ALA A 169 -3.71 -10.37 -26.51
N PRO A 170 -3.66 -11.48 -27.28
CA PRO A 170 -4.20 -11.49 -28.62
C PRO A 170 -5.69 -11.12 -28.60
N PRO A 171 -6.20 -10.33 -29.58
CA PRO A 171 -7.59 -9.84 -29.56
C PRO A 171 -8.64 -10.94 -29.36
N LYS A 172 -8.40 -12.13 -29.95
CA LYS A 172 -9.26 -13.30 -29.83
C LYS A 172 -9.37 -13.83 -28.39
N TYR A 173 -8.33 -13.66 -27.58
CA TYR A 173 -8.22 -14.22 -26.22
C TYR A 173 -8.15 -13.16 -25.13
N ALA A 174 -8.36 -11.88 -25.46
CA ALA A 174 -8.24 -10.78 -24.50
C ALA A 174 -9.12 -10.99 -23.25
N GLY A 175 -10.38 -11.38 -23.42
CA GLY A 175 -11.29 -11.66 -22.31
C GLY A 175 -10.83 -12.85 -21.44
N LEU A 176 -10.32 -13.92 -22.07
CA LEU A 176 -9.78 -15.07 -21.37
C LEU A 176 -8.54 -14.71 -20.53
N MET A 177 -7.61 -13.94 -21.10
CA MET A 177 -6.40 -13.51 -20.43
C MET A 177 -6.71 -12.61 -19.22
N MET A 178 -7.68 -11.71 -19.36
CA MET A 178 -8.16 -10.90 -18.24
C MET A 178 -8.87 -11.75 -17.19
N GLY A 179 -9.67 -12.72 -17.59
CA GLY A 179 -10.29 -13.69 -16.67
C GLY A 179 -9.24 -14.49 -15.87
N LEU A 180 -8.16 -14.94 -16.53
CA LEU A 180 -7.06 -15.63 -15.86
C LEU A 180 -6.31 -14.72 -14.89
N TRP A 181 -6.14 -13.44 -15.21
CA TRP A 181 -5.57 -12.46 -14.29
C TRP A 181 -6.39 -12.35 -12.99
N PHE A 182 -7.71 -12.21 -13.11
CA PHE A 182 -8.59 -12.15 -11.95
C PHE A 182 -8.68 -13.50 -11.20
N ALA A 183 -8.62 -14.63 -11.91
CA ALA A 183 -8.56 -15.95 -11.28
C ALA A 183 -7.27 -16.11 -10.46
N ALA A 184 -6.12 -15.67 -10.98
CA ALA A 184 -4.87 -15.66 -10.22
C ALA A 184 -4.96 -14.77 -8.98
N THR A 185 -5.58 -13.59 -9.09
CA THR A 185 -5.83 -12.70 -7.96
C THR A 185 -6.74 -13.36 -6.92
N ALA A 186 -7.80 -14.06 -7.34
CA ALA A 186 -8.70 -14.78 -6.45
C ALA A 186 -7.96 -15.91 -5.68
N ILE A 187 -7.10 -16.65 -6.37
CA ILE A 187 -6.24 -17.67 -5.73
C ILE A 187 -5.30 -17.00 -4.71
N GLY A 188 -4.69 -15.88 -5.06
CA GLY A 188 -3.85 -15.10 -4.15
C GLY A 188 -4.59 -14.68 -2.89
N ASN A 189 -5.83 -14.21 -3.03
CA ASN A 189 -6.68 -13.84 -1.90
C ASN A 189 -7.01 -15.03 -0.98
N GLN A 190 -7.18 -16.24 -1.54
CA GLN A 190 -7.35 -17.45 -0.73
C GLN A 190 -6.08 -17.81 0.05
N LEU A 191 -4.90 -17.58 -0.54
CA LEU A 191 -3.62 -17.86 0.13
C LEU A 191 -3.36 -16.94 1.33
N VAL A 192 -4.06 -15.81 1.47
CA VAL A 192 -4.03 -14.96 2.68
C VAL A 192 -4.49 -15.72 3.93
N MET A 193 -5.19 -16.84 3.79
CA MET A 193 -5.51 -17.73 4.90
C MET A 193 -4.23 -18.30 5.57
N ILE A 194 -3.13 -18.49 4.85
CA ILE A 194 -1.91 -19.11 5.37
C ILE A 194 -1.31 -18.31 6.54
N PRO A 195 -1.05 -17.00 6.45
CA PRO A 195 -0.65 -16.20 7.60
C PRO A 195 -1.62 -16.27 8.77
N GLY A 196 -2.92 -16.33 8.50
CA GLY A 196 -3.95 -16.50 9.54
C GLY A 196 -3.84 -17.82 10.28
N LEU A 197 -3.58 -18.93 9.57
CA LEU A 197 -3.34 -20.24 10.17
C LEU A 197 -2.05 -20.26 10.99
N MET A 198 -0.97 -19.63 10.49
CA MET A 198 0.28 -19.50 11.23
C MET A 198 0.09 -18.71 12.54
N TRP A 199 -0.73 -17.65 12.49
CA TRP A 199 -1.11 -16.86 13.67
C TRP A 199 -1.84 -17.71 14.70
N GLY A 200 -2.85 -18.47 14.27
CA GLY A 200 -3.59 -19.39 15.14
C GLY A 200 -2.77 -20.56 15.67
N ALA A 201 -1.73 -20.98 14.95
CA ALA A 201 -0.77 -22.01 15.37
C ALA A 201 0.33 -21.47 16.31
N ASN A 202 0.20 -20.24 16.82
CA ASN A 202 1.15 -19.59 17.73
C ASN A 202 2.58 -19.49 17.17
N VAL A 203 2.71 -19.27 15.86
CA VAL A 203 4.01 -19.07 15.21
C VAL A 203 4.51 -17.66 15.51
N ASN A 204 5.83 -17.51 15.70
CA ASN A 204 6.44 -16.20 15.96
C ASN A 204 6.14 -15.23 14.82
N LEU A 205 5.73 -14.00 15.17
CA LEU A 205 5.36 -12.93 14.21
C LEU A 205 6.47 -12.63 13.21
N VAL A 206 7.73 -12.62 13.66
CA VAL A 206 8.89 -12.40 12.78
C VAL A 206 8.93 -13.47 11.67
N VAL A 207 8.63 -14.73 12.01
CA VAL A 207 8.60 -15.83 11.02
C VAL A 207 7.46 -15.62 10.03
N ILE A 208 6.27 -15.24 10.49
CA ILE A 208 5.10 -15.00 9.61
C ILE A 208 5.44 -13.93 8.57
N TRP A 209 5.95 -12.79 9.02
CA TRP A 209 6.32 -11.69 8.12
C TRP A 209 7.50 -12.04 7.20
N SER A 210 8.46 -12.81 7.71
CA SER A 210 9.61 -13.27 6.90
C SER A 210 9.20 -14.23 5.78
N VAL A 211 8.21 -15.10 6.03
CA VAL A 211 7.64 -15.97 5.00
C VAL A 211 7.00 -15.15 3.89
N LEU A 212 6.20 -14.14 4.24
CA LEU A 212 5.58 -13.24 3.25
C LEU A 212 6.64 -12.45 2.45
N ALA A 213 7.65 -11.92 3.12
CA ALA A 213 8.78 -11.27 2.45
C ALA A 213 9.50 -12.24 1.49
N GLY A 214 9.72 -13.49 1.91
CA GLY A 214 10.33 -14.53 1.09
C GLY A 214 9.52 -14.85 -0.18
N ILE A 215 8.21 -14.96 -0.05
CA ILE A 215 7.30 -15.18 -1.20
C ILE A 215 7.41 -14.02 -2.20
N CYS A 216 7.41 -12.78 -1.72
CA CYS A 216 7.57 -11.60 -2.57
C CYS A 216 8.93 -11.58 -3.27
N LEU A 217 10.02 -11.94 -2.57
CA LEU A 217 11.37 -12.02 -3.14
C LEU A 217 11.46 -13.09 -4.22
N VAL A 218 10.94 -14.30 -3.97
CA VAL A 218 10.90 -15.39 -4.96
C VAL A 218 10.12 -14.97 -6.20
N SER A 219 8.96 -14.32 -6.00
CA SER A 219 8.15 -13.81 -7.09
C SER A 219 8.86 -12.71 -7.90
N ALA A 220 9.57 -11.81 -7.25
CA ALA A 220 10.40 -10.79 -7.91
C ALA A 220 11.53 -11.45 -8.73
N LEU A 221 12.24 -12.40 -8.15
CA LEU A 221 13.30 -13.14 -8.84
C LEU A 221 12.76 -13.88 -10.07
N PHE A 222 11.59 -14.49 -9.96
CA PHE A 222 10.95 -15.15 -11.10
C PHE A 222 10.65 -14.16 -12.23
N ILE A 223 10.04 -13.00 -11.93
CA ILE A 223 9.77 -11.96 -12.93
C ILE A 223 11.08 -11.48 -13.58
N PHE A 224 12.12 -11.22 -12.80
CA PHE A 224 13.42 -10.79 -13.35
C PHE A 224 14.08 -11.87 -14.20
N ALA A 225 13.94 -13.15 -13.85
CA ALA A 225 14.49 -14.27 -14.63
C ALA A 225 13.85 -14.37 -16.03
N ILE A 226 12.53 -14.09 -16.15
CA ILE A 226 11.79 -14.13 -17.42
C ILE A 226 11.69 -12.77 -18.11
N LEU A 227 12.29 -11.72 -17.52
CA LEU A 227 12.14 -10.32 -17.95
C LEU A 227 12.40 -10.13 -19.43
N LYS A 228 13.53 -10.68 -19.96
CA LYS A 228 13.87 -10.57 -21.38
C LYS A 228 12.83 -11.17 -22.32
N LYS A 229 12.11 -12.20 -21.87
CA LYS A 229 11.01 -12.80 -22.67
C LYS A 229 9.77 -11.90 -22.63
N LEU A 230 9.45 -11.36 -21.46
CA LEU A 230 8.29 -10.46 -21.28
C LEU A 230 8.48 -9.14 -22.04
N GLU A 231 9.68 -8.57 -22.04
CA GLU A 231 9.97 -7.33 -22.78
C GLU A 231 9.94 -7.49 -24.31
N LYS A 232 10.09 -8.70 -24.84
CA LYS A 232 9.97 -8.95 -26.29
C LYS A 232 8.51 -8.98 -26.76
N VAL A 233 7.56 -9.18 -25.84
CA VAL A 233 6.13 -9.32 -26.14
C VAL A 233 5.36 -8.05 -25.77
N ALA A 234 5.97 -7.16 -24.97
CA ALA A 234 5.42 -5.88 -24.53
C ALA A 234 5.62 -4.77 -25.56
#